data_b482ea8e48cad1fbbf92e433536ff0ad
#
_entry.id   b482ea8e48cad1fbbf92e433536ff0ad
#
_cell.length_a   1.000
_cell.length_b   1.000
_cell.length_c   1.000
_cell.angle_alpha   90.00
_cell.angle_beta   90.00
_cell.angle_gamma   90.00
#
_symmetry.space_group_name_H-M   'P 1'
#
loop_
_entity.id
_entity.type
_entity.pdbx_description
1 polymer ?
#
loop_
_entity_poly.entity_id
_entity_poly.type
_entity_poly.pdbx_seq_one_letter_code
_entity_poly.pdbx_strand_id
1 'polypeptide(L)'
;MRLCSNGTLSATLYCVLDGYTDLPPGKLANVVTYLEMRTPPLPQAAPTMSEYSVRCAIRPDLDWYRRLYREIGEPWLWFSRLRLSDDELRAILHDPAVDIYALSHSGADHGLLEFDRRNFPGIELSFFGVTPALIGKGAGRALLQHCLPLAWAHHPQRVWLHTCSADHPAALGFYMKFGFVPYKRAIEIADDPRVTGEIPRSAAPHIPVI
;
A
#
# COMPACT_ATOMS: atom_id res chain seq x y z
N MET A 1 6.41 -0.11 53.19
CA MET A 1 5.33 -0.51 52.32
C MET A 1 5.68 -0.05 50.90
N ARG A 2 6.29 -0.90 50.07
CA ARG A 2 6.73 -0.57 48.71
C ARG A 2 5.71 -1.11 47.73
N LEU A 3 5.14 -0.24 46.96
CA LEU A 3 4.24 -0.55 45.86
C LEU A 3 5.02 -1.19 44.70
N CYS A 4 4.67 -2.43 44.35
CA CYS A 4 5.16 -3.08 43.14
C CYS A 4 4.50 -2.43 41.92
N SER A 5 5.27 -1.75 41.10
CA SER A 5 4.88 -1.32 39.77
C SER A 5 4.86 -2.54 38.86
N ASN A 6 3.69 -2.85 38.30
CA ASN A 6 3.54 -3.82 37.22
C ASN A 6 4.25 -3.29 35.97
N GLY A 7 5.51 -3.69 35.80
CA GLY A 7 6.24 -3.48 34.58
C GLY A 7 5.76 -4.46 33.51
N THR A 8 5.02 -3.96 32.52
CA THR A 8 4.78 -4.69 31.28
C THR A 8 6.14 -4.86 30.60
N LEU A 9 6.66 -6.08 30.62
CA LEU A 9 7.88 -6.42 29.87
C LEU A 9 7.54 -6.28 28.39
N SER A 10 7.98 -5.19 27.77
CA SER A 10 8.05 -5.08 26.33
C SER A 10 9.04 -6.12 25.84
N ALA A 11 8.53 -7.22 25.28
CA ALA A 11 9.38 -8.23 24.65
C ALA A 11 10.01 -7.59 23.41
N THR A 12 11.29 -7.21 23.50
CA THR A 12 12.04 -6.78 22.33
C THR A 12 12.36 -8.01 21.50
N LEU A 13 11.78 -8.12 20.31
CA LEU A 13 12.11 -9.16 19.35
C LEU A 13 13.44 -8.82 18.70
N TYR A 14 14.48 -9.65 18.93
CA TYR A 14 15.75 -9.54 18.24
C TYR A 14 15.70 -10.41 16.99
N CYS A 15 15.77 -9.81 15.82
CA CYS A 15 15.93 -10.54 14.57
C CYS A 15 17.36 -11.08 14.48
N VAL A 16 17.50 -12.40 14.35
CA VAL A 16 18.78 -13.05 14.10
C VAL A 16 19.18 -12.79 12.65
N LEU A 17 20.39 -12.30 12.40
CA LEU A 17 20.86 -11.94 11.06
C LEU A 17 21.18 -13.16 10.20
N ASP A 18 21.47 -14.31 10.83
CA ASP A 18 21.70 -15.58 10.17
C ASP A 18 21.02 -16.70 10.97
N GLY A 19 20.12 -17.46 10.30
CA GLY A 19 19.33 -18.52 10.93
C GLY A 19 17.83 -18.18 11.02
N TYR A 20 17.16 -18.83 11.97
CA TYR A 20 15.71 -18.70 12.18
C TYR A 20 15.40 -17.78 13.37
N THR A 21 14.35 -16.99 13.21
CA THR A 21 13.77 -16.21 14.31
C THR A 21 12.30 -16.61 14.43
N ASP A 22 11.90 -17.16 15.55
CA ASP A 22 10.53 -17.56 15.82
C ASP A 22 9.63 -16.32 15.96
N LEU A 23 8.44 -16.39 15.35
CA LEU A 23 7.42 -15.38 15.51
C LEU A 23 6.44 -15.79 16.60
N PRO A 24 6.03 -14.88 17.48
CA PRO A 24 4.94 -15.15 18.42
C PRO A 24 3.64 -15.47 17.66
N PRO A 25 2.74 -16.31 18.21
CA PRO A 25 1.41 -16.54 17.64
C PRO A 25 0.69 -15.22 17.37
N GLY A 26 -0.07 -15.17 16.29
CA GLY A 26 -0.81 -13.98 15.86
C GLY A 26 0.03 -12.88 15.21
N LYS A 27 1.30 -13.14 14.91
CA LYS A 27 2.17 -12.22 14.17
C LYS A 27 2.40 -12.68 12.73
N LEU A 28 2.62 -11.71 11.87
CA LEU A 28 3.11 -11.89 10.50
C LEU A 28 4.48 -11.26 10.35
N ALA A 29 5.32 -11.85 9.51
CA ALA A 29 6.58 -11.24 9.07
C ALA A 29 6.59 -11.12 7.55
N ASN A 30 6.83 -9.91 7.07
CA ASN A 30 6.95 -9.61 5.65
C ASN A 30 8.36 -9.16 5.31
N VAL A 31 8.91 -9.66 4.22
CA VAL A 31 10.10 -9.07 3.61
C VAL A 31 9.65 -7.89 2.76
N VAL A 32 10.06 -6.70 3.16
CA VAL A 32 9.71 -5.44 2.50
C VAL A 32 10.85 -5.02 1.58
N THR A 33 10.53 -4.68 0.33
CA THR A 33 11.46 -4.10 -0.64
C THR A 33 11.05 -2.65 -0.93
N TYR A 34 11.95 -1.71 -0.68
CA TYR A 34 11.77 -0.30 -1.00
C TYR A 34 12.33 -0.02 -2.38
N LEU A 35 11.57 0.69 -3.20
CA LEU A 35 11.96 1.12 -4.53
C LEU A 35 11.82 2.64 -4.66
N GLU A 36 12.69 3.23 -5.46
CA GLU A 36 12.62 4.66 -5.77
C GLU A 36 12.82 4.95 -7.25
N MET A 37 12.30 6.07 -7.68
CA MET A 37 12.55 6.68 -8.98
C MET A 37 13.04 8.10 -8.72
N ARG A 38 14.20 8.49 -9.29
CA ARG A 38 14.85 9.80 -9.06
C ARG A 38 14.79 10.72 -10.29
N THR A 39 14.28 10.21 -11.38
CA THR A 39 14.05 10.98 -12.62
C THR A 39 12.66 10.67 -13.14
N PRO A 40 11.96 11.65 -13.74
CA PRO A 40 10.67 11.39 -14.37
C PRO A 40 10.76 10.22 -15.35
N PRO A 41 9.73 9.38 -15.46
CA PRO A 41 9.71 8.33 -16.47
C PRO A 41 9.74 8.94 -17.87
N LEU A 42 10.37 8.24 -18.81
CA LEU A 42 10.29 8.65 -20.21
C LEU A 42 8.81 8.65 -20.65
N PRO A 43 8.43 9.62 -21.50
CA PRO A 43 7.09 9.64 -22.05
C PRO A 43 6.78 8.30 -22.72
N GLN A 44 5.79 7.61 -22.20
CA GLN A 44 5.28 6.38 -22.81
C GLN A 44 4.08 6.74 -23.68
N ALA A 45 3.83 5.97 -24.72
CA ALA A 45 2.60 6.12 -25.48
C ALA A 45 1.41 6.08 -24.51
N ALA A 46 0.50 7.05 -24.65
CA ALA A 46 -0.69 7.10 -23.79
C ALA A 46 -1.36 5.73 -23.78
N PRO A 47 -1.71 5.20 -22.60
CA PRO A 47 -2.43 3.95 -22.54
C PRO A 47 -3.72 4.10 -23.36
N THR A 48 -4.14 3.03 -24.01
CA THR A 48 -5.45 2.99 -24.66
C THR A 48 -6.50 3.05 -23.55
N MET A 49 -6.85 4.27 -23.13
CA MET A 49 -7.82 4.54 -22.04
C MET A 49 -9.27 4.35 -22.48
N SER A 50 -9.52 3.65 -23.60
CA SER A 50 -10.88 3.52 -24.15
C SER A 50 -11.87 2.84 -23.20
N GLU A 51 -11.38 2.05 -22.24
CA GLU A 51 -12.21 1.30 -21.28
C GLU A 51 -12.09 1.81 -19.84
N TYR A 52 -11.08 2.64 -19.54
CA TYR A 52 -10.80 3.12 -18.17
C TYR A 52 -10.89 4.63 -18.12
N SER A 53 -11.42 5.16 -17.01
CA SER A 53 -11.28 6.57 -16.65
C SER A 53 -10.60 6.71 -15.31
N VAL A 54 -9.74 7.73 -15.16
CA VAL A 54 -9.07 8.04 -13.90
C VAL A 54 -9.51 9.41 -13.43
N ARG A 55 -9.88 9.50 -12.16
CA ARG A 55 -10.26 10.76 -11.51
C ARG A 55 -9.51 10.98 -10.21
N CYS A 56 -9.25 12.24 -9.87
CA CYS A 56 -8.84 12.62 -8.54
C CYS A 56 -10.05 12.56 -7.59
N ALA A 57 -9.91 11.89 -6.46
CA ALA A 57 -10.91 11.82 -5.41
C ALA A 57 -10.59 12.86 -4.34
N ILE A 58 -11.08 14.09 -4.51
CA ILE A 58 -10.86 15.20 -3.57
C ILE A 58 -11.72 14.98 -2.33
N ARG A 59 -11.07 14.88 -1.14
CA ARG A 59 -11.74 14.67 0.15
C ARG A 59 -12.75 13.52 0.09
N PRO A 60 -12.32 12.31 -0.26
CA PRO A 60 -13.23 11.20 -0.50
C PRO A 60 -14.02 10.83 0.75
N ASP A 61 -15.20 10.27 0.53
CA ASP A 61 -15.97 9.63 1.57
C ASP A 61 -15.21 8.44 2.17
N LEU A 62 -15.24 8.28 3.52
CA LEU A 62 -14.45 7.28 4.22
C LEU A 62 -14.93 5.86 3.92
N ASP A 63 -16.25 5.66 3.79
CA ASP A 63 -16.83 4.34 3.52
C ASP A 63 -16.52 3.91 2.09
N TRP A 64 -16.58 4.84 1.14
CA TRP A 64 -16.14 4.61 -0.24
C TRP A 64 -14.67 4.19 -0.27
N TYR A 65 -13.80 4.91 0.43
CA TYR A 65 -12.36 4.61 0.47
C TYR A 65 -12.10 3.24 1.10
N ARG A 66 -12.66 2.95 2.29
CA ARG A 66 -12.49 1.67 2.98
C ARG A 66 -13.01 0.49 2.17
N ARG A 67 -14.15 0.66 1.47
CA ARG A 67 -14.69 -0.38 0.60
C ARG A 67 -13.72 -0.71 -0.53
N LEU A 68 -13.25 0.30 -1.27
CA LEU A 68 -12.33 0.10 -2.39
C LEU A 68 -10.97 -0.44 -1.90
N TYR A 69 -10.47 0.06 -0.77
CA TYR A 69 -9.25 -0.42 -0.12
C TYR A 69 -9.35 -1.90 0.25
N ARG A 70 -10.50 -2.36 0.79
CA ARG A 70 -10.75 -3.77 1.09
C ARG A 70 -10.82 -4.61 -0.16
N GLU A 71 -11.62 -4.22 -1.15
CA GLU A 71 -11.79 -4.97 -2.39
C GLU A 71 -10.47 -5.23 -3.10
N ILE A 72 -9.54 -4.29 -3.05
CA ILE A 72 -8.21 -4.40 -3.66
C ILE A 72 -7.25 -5.16 -2.75
N GLY A 73 -7.21 -4.82 -1.48
CA GLY A 73 -6.13 -5.14 -0.56
C GLY A 73 -6.35 -6.38 0.30
N GLU A 74 -7.58 -6.84 0.50
CA GLU A 74 -7.87 -7.99 1.35
C GLU A 74 -7.11 -9.27 0.94
N PRO A 75 -7.00 -9.62 -0.35
CA PRO A 75 -6.18 -10.77 -0.78
C PRO A 75 -4.68 -10.65 -0.45
N TRP A 76 -4.21 -9.44 -0.16
CA TRP A 76 -2.82 -9.06 0.08
C TRP A 76 -2.57 -8.58 1.51
N LEU A 77 -3.52 -8.80 2.42
CA LEU A 77 -3.46 -8.41 3.83
C LEU A 77 -3.26 -6.90 4.05
N TRP A 78 -3.85 -6.06 3.23
CA TRP A 78 -3.84 -4.62 3.47
C TRP A 78 -4.72 -4.29 4.69
N PHE A 79 -4.14 -3.77 5.73
CA PHE A 79 -4.85 -3.52 6.99
C PHE A 79 -4.67 -2.10 7.56
N SER A 80 -3.58 -1.42 7.20
CA SER A 80 -3.18 -0.21 7.92
C SER A 80 -4.24 0.90 7.91
N ARG A 81 -4.95 1.10 6.79
CA ARG A 81 -6.04 2.08 6.70
C ARG A 81 -7.32 1.62 7.41
N LEU A 82 -7.50 0.32 7.63
CA LEU A 82 -8.67 -0.24 8.31
C LEU A 82 -8.57 -0.13 9.83
N ARG A 83 -7.35 -0.04 10.38
CA ARG A 83 -7.09 0.14 11.82
C ARG A 83 -7.34 1.56 12.31
N LEU A 84 -7.37 2.53 11.40
CA LEU A 84 -7.55 3.93 11.74
C LEU A 84 -9.00 4.21 12.13
N SER A 85 -9.18 5.02 13.16
CA SER A 85 -10.47 5.66 13.44
C SER A 85 -10.90 6.57 12.28
N ASP A 86 -12.17 6.97 12.27
CA ASP A 86 -12.68 7.87 11.24
C ASP A 86 -11.93 9.20 11.20
N ASP A 87 -11.59 9.75 12.37
CA ASP A 87 -10.89 11.02 12.45
C ASP A 87 -9.43 10.92 11.97
N GLU A 88 -8.74 9.84 12.32
CA GLU A 88 -7.37 9.59 11.83
C GLU A 88 -7.36 9.36 10.31
N LEU A 89 -8.28 8.54 9.79
CA LEU A 89 -8.38 8.31 8.35
C LEU A 89 -8.74 9.60 7.62
N ARG A 90 -9.72 10.35 8.12
CA ARG A 90 -10.11 11.65 7.56
C ARG A 90 -8.95 12.63 7.53
N ALA A 91 -8.17 12.70 8.61
CA ALA A 91 -7.00 13.57 8.69
C ALA A 91 -5.97 13.27 7.58
N ILE A 92 -5.83 12.01 7.18
CA ILE A 92 -4.97 11.61 6.07
C ILE A 92 -5.63 11.92 4.73
N LEU A 93 -6.84 11.39 4.49
CA LEU A 93 -7.47 11.46 3.17
C LEU A 93 -7.89 12.88 2.75
N HIS A 94 -8.06 13.78 3.72
CA HIS A 94 -8.43 15.18 3.48
C HIS A 94 -7.24 16.15 3.59
N ASP A 95 -6.02 15.62 3.81
CA ASP A 95 -4.81 16.43 3.81
C ASP A 95 -4.52 16.89 2.36
N PRO A 96 -4.27 18.19 2.12
CA PRO A 96 -3.98 18.71 0.79
C PRO A 96 -2.66 18.19 0.20
N ALA A 97 -1.81 17.55 1.01
CA ALA A 97 -0.59 16.89 0.56
C ALA A 97 -0.78 15.39 0.27
N VAL A 98 -2.01 14.88 0.33
CA VAL A 98 -2.34 13.49 -0.03
C VAL A 98 -3.24 13.51 -1.27
N ASP A 99 -2.76 12.93 -2.36
CA ASP A 99 -3.48 12.85 -3.62
C ASP A 99 -4.03 11.44 -3.82
N ILE A 100 -5.34 11.34 -3.98
CA ILE A 100 -6.04 10.05 -4.14
C ILE A 100 -6.66 10.00 -5.54
N TYR A 101 -6.40 8.90 -6.24
CA TYR A 101 -6.93 8.65 -7.58
C TYR A 101 -7.71 7.34 -7.60
N ALA A 102 -8.84 7.36 -8.28
CA ALA A 102 -9.65 6.19 -8.57
C ALA A 102 -9.65 5.90 -10.07
N LEU A 103 -9.52 4.62 -10.42
CA LEU A 103 -9.75 4.15 -11.79
C LEU A 103 -11.12 3.50 -11.84
N SER A 104 -11.95 3.99 -12.77
CA SER A 104 -13.29 3.45 -13.01
C SER A 104 -13.33 2.65 -14.32
N HIS A 105 -14.12 1.59 -14.33
CA HIS A 105 -14.44 0.76 -15.47
C HIS A 105 -15.93 0.40 -15.41
N SER A 106 -16.65 0.51 -16.54
CA SER A 106 -18.09 0.19 -16.63
C SER A 106 -18.95 0.86 -15.54
N GLY A 107 -18.59 2.10 -15.14
CA GLY A 107 -19.37 2.89 -14.17
C GLY A 107 -19.08 2.60 -12.71
N ALA A 108 -18.12 1.73 -12.38
CA ALA A 108 -17.70 1.43 -11.01
C ALA A 108 -16.20 1.68 -10.81
N ASP A 109 -15.79 2.02 -9.57
CA ASP A 109 -14.40 2.20 -9.22
C ASP A 109 -13.75 0.84 -8.91
N HIS A 110 -12.64 0.57 -9.57
CA HIS A 110 -11.91 -0.69 -9.52
C HIS A 110 -10.41 -0.52 -9.26
N GLY A 111 -9.91 0.69 -9.17
CA GLY A 111 -8.50 0.97 -8.89
C GLY A 111 -8.35 2.09 -7.90
N LEU A 112 -7.33 1.98 -7.07
CA LEU A 112 -6.93 2.98 -6.07
C LEU A 112 -5.45 3.28 -6.24
N LEU A 113 -5.10 4.57 -6.20
CA LEU A 113 -3.73 5.04 -6.09
C LEU A 113 -3.70 6.20 -5.10
N GLU A 114 -2.76 6.16 -4.16
CA GLU A 114 -2.55 7.19 -3.15
C GLU A 114 -1.09 7.66 -3.20
N PHE A 115 -0.87 8.96 -3.44
CA PHE A 115 0.42 9.62 -3.24
C PHE A 115 0.39 10.44 -1.96
N ASP A 116 1.42 10.25 -1.13
CA ASP A 116 1.64 11.02 0.10
C ASP A 116 2.84 11.95 -0.08
N ARG A 117 2.58 13.25 -0.06
CA ARG A 117 3.57 14.34 -0.20
C ARG A 117 3.90 15.01 1.13
N ARG A 118 3.35 14.55 2.26
CA ARG A 118 3.55 15.16 3.58
C ARG A 118 5.02 15.17 4.00
N ASN A 119 5.84 14.27 3.46
CA ASN A 119 7.29 14.23 3.69
C ASN A 119 8.10 14.74 2.48
N PHE A 120 7.61 15.81 1.82
CA PHE A 120 8.32 16.43 0.70
C PHE A 120 9.76 16.81 1.11
N PRO A 121 10.78 16.67 0.24
CA PRO A 121 10.69 16.50 -1.21
C PRO A 121 10.60 15.05 -1.73
N GLY A 122 10.34 14.07 -0.88
CA GLY A 122 10.01 12.71 -1.31
C GLY A 122 8.49 12.54 -1.42
N ILE A 123 8.01 11.93 -2.51
CA ILE A 123 6.61 11.52 -2.66
C ILE A 123 6.54 10.01 -2.51
N GLU A 124 5.70 9.54 -1.59
CA GLU A 124 5.41 8.12 -1.42
C GLU A 124 4.20 7.70 -2.26
N LEU A 125 4.33 6.65 -3.05
CA LEU A 125 3.20 5.88 -3.56
C LEU A 125 2.77 4.91 -2.45
N SER A 126 1.87 5.36 -1.59
CA SER A 126 1.50 4.66 -0.36
C SER A 126 0.61 3.45 -0.60
N PHE A 127 -0.35 3.58 -1.53
CA PHE A 127 -1.24 2.49 -1.93
C PHE A 127 -1.45 2.51 -3.43
N PHE A 128 -1.41 1.32 -4.02
CA PHE A 128 -1.67 1.15 -5.44
C PHE A 128 -2.18 -0.26 -5.72
N GLY A 129 -3.31 -0.35 -6.37
CA GLY A 129 -3.85 -1.63 -6.81
C GLY A 129 -5.13 -1.50 -7.62
N VAL A 130 -5.56 -2.64 -8.13
CA VAL A 130 -6.84 -2.81 -8.80
C VAL A 130 -7.57 -4.02 -8.22
N THR A 131 -8.90 -4.01 -8.27
CA THR A 131 -9.70 -5.15 -7.83
C THR A 131 -9.33 -6.42 -8.59
N PRO A 132 -9.55 -7.61 -8.01
CA PRO A 132 -9.25 -8.89 -8.66
C PRO A 132 -9.83 -9.02 -10.06
N ALA A 133 -11.00 -8.40 -10.31
CA ALA A 133 -11.67 -8.42 -11.62
C ALA A 133 -10.84 -7.78 -12.75
N LEU A 134 -9.91 -6.86 -12.44
CA LEU A 134 -9.11 -6.14 -13.42
C LEU A 134 -7.61 -6.51 -13.40
N ILE A 135 -7.20 -7.45 -12.56
CA ILE A 135 -5.81 -7.97 -12.58
C ILE A 135 -5.54 -8.62 -13.95
N GLY A 136 -4.37 -8.31 -14.53
CA GLY A 136 -3.96 -8.83 -15.83
C GLY A 136 -4.60 -8.15 -17.05
N LYS A 137 -5.56 -7.23 -16.85
CA LYS A 137 -6.28 -6.54 -17.94
C LYS A 137 -5.69 -5.17 -18.31
N GLY A 138 -4.53 -4.80 -17.80
CA GLY A 138 -3.87 -3.53 -18.11
C GLY A 138 -4.32 -2.33 -17.25
N ALA A 139 -5.35 -2.49 -16.41
CA ALA A 139 -5.91 -1.40 -15.57
C ALA A 139 -4.87 -0.78 -14.62
N GLY A 140 -4.07 -1.59 -13.93
CA GLY A 140 -2.99 -1.09 -13.09
C GLY A 140 -1.96 -0.29 -13.88
N ARG A 141 -1.61 -0.75 -15.10
CA ARG A 141 -0.72 0.00 -15.99
C ARG A 141 -1.32 1.35 -16.36
N ALA A 142 -2.59 1.38 -16.77
CA ALA A 142 -3.29 2.61 -17.14
C ALA A 142 -3.32 3.61 -15.96
N LEU A 143 -3.65 3.14 -14.76
CA LEU A 143 -3.71 3.97 -13.56
C LEU A 143 -2.33 4.58 -13.23
N LEU A 144 -1.28 3.77 -13.17
CA LEU A 144 0.06 4.28 -12.81
C LEU A 144 0.64 5.19 -13.90
N GLN A 145 0.45 4.87 -15.19
CA GLN A 145 0.87 5.72 -16.32
C GLN A 145 0.17 7.09 -16.29
N HIS A 146 -1.10 7.14 -15.91
CA HIS A 146 -1.84 8.39 -15.79
C HIS A 146 -1.35 9.23 -14.60
N CYS A 147 -1.17 8.61 -13.42
CA CYS A 147 -0.93 9.34 -12.17
C CYS A 147 0.54 9.69 -11.94
N LEU A 148 1.49 8.88 -12.41
CA LEU A 148 2.91 9.11 -12.14
C LEU A 148 3.44 10.46 -12.66
N PRO A 149 3.06 10.96 -13.86
CA PRO A 149 3.40 12.31 -14.29
C PRO A 149 2.84 13.41 -13.39
N LEU A 150 1.68 13.19 -12.77
CA LEU A 150 1.07 14.16 -11.84
C LEU A 150 1.90 14.28 -10.54
N ALA A 151 2.43 13.18 -10.02
CA ALA A 151 3.37 13.23 -8.91
C ALA A 151 4.65 14.00 -9.28
N TRP A 152 5.19 13.78 -10.48
CA TRP A 152 6.40 14.49 -10.95
C TRP A 152 6.16 15.97 -11.25
N ALA A 153 4.93 16.41 -11.51
CA ALA A 153 4.59 17.83 -11.68
C ALA A 153 4.85 18.66 -10.40
N HIS A 154 4.96 18.04 -9.24
CA HIS A 154 5.38 18.68 -7.99
C HIS A 154 6.90 18.85 -7.85
N HIS A 155 7.70 18.42 -8.83
CA HIS A 155 9.17 18.51 -8.83
C HIS A 155 9.83 17.85 -7.60
N PRO A 156 9.46 16.61 -7.22
CA PRO A 156 10.09 15.93 -6.10
C PRO A 156 11.53 15.54 -6.40
N GLN A 157 12.34 15.32 -5.37
CA GLN A 157 13.65 14.71 -5.52
C GLN A 157 13.56 13.21 -5.84
N ARG A 158 12.47 12.56 -5.43
CA ARG A 158 12.15 11.17 -5.74
C ARG A 158 10.66 10.87 -5.57
N VAL A 159 10.20 9.89 -6.33
CA VAL A 159 8.99 9.13 -6.02
C VAL A 159 9.44 7.76 -5.52
N TRP A 160 8.90 7.29 -4.39
CA TRP A 160 9.30 6.03 -3.79
C TRP A 160 8.08 5.23 -3.33
N LEU A 161 8.27 3.95 -3.15
CA LEU A 161 7.27 3.02 -2.62
C LEU A 161 7.95 1.88 -1.89
N HIS A 162 7.16 1.10 -1.20
CA HIS A 162 7.57 -0.23 -0.77
C HIS A 162 6.52 -1.27 -1.20
N THR A 163 6.99 -2.50 -1.38
CA THR A 163 6.15 -3.68 -1.61
C THR A 163 6.67 -4.81 -0.73
N CYS A 164 5.83 -5.75 -0.37
CA CYS A 164 6.21 -6.79 0.56
C CYS A 164 5.90 -8.20 0.04
N SER A 165 6.33 -9.21 0.79
CA SER A 165 6.11 -10.61 0.43
C SER A 165 4.64 -11.05 0.46
N ALA A 166 3.75 -10.27 1.10
CA ALA A 166 2.30 -10.52 1.08
C ALA A 166 1.59 -9.89 -0.13
N ASP A 167 2.24 -8.98 -0.87
CA ASP A 167 1.66 -8.35 -2.06
C ASP A 167 1.58 -9.33 -3.24
N HIS A 168 0.84 -8.92 -4.27
CA HIS A 168 0.73 -9.69 -5.51
C HIS A 168 2.12 -10.04 -6.06
N PRO A 169 2.40 -11.31 -6.44
CA PRO A 169 3.74 -11.75 -6.87
C PRO A 169 4.34 -10.95 -8.02
N ALA A 170 3.51 -10.36 -8.88
CA ALA A 170 3.97 -9.51 -9.97
C ALA A 170 4.31 -8.06 -9.55
N ALA A 171 4.03 -7.63 -8.30
CA ALA A 171 4.15 -6.24 -7.88
C ALA A 171 5.57 -5.68 -8.04
N LEU A 172 6.58 -6.37 -7.51
CA LEU A 172 7.98 -5.96 -7.62
C LEU A 172 8.40 -5.77 -9.08
N GLY A 173 8.17 -6.78 -9.92
CA GLY A 173 8.52 -6.73 -11.34
C GLY A 173 7.72 -5.68 -12.12
N PHE A 174 6.49 -5.40 -11.71
CA PHE A 174 5.66 -4.34 -12.28
C PHE A 174 6.28 -2.96 -12.02
N TYR A 175 6.65 -2.63 -10.80
CA TYR A 175 7.27 -1.34 -10.48
C TYR A 175 8.63 -1.18 -11.16
N MET A 176 9.44 -2.23 -11.22
CA MET A 176 10.73 -2.19 -11.93
C MET A 176 10.56 -1.89 -13.43
N LYS A 177 9.52 -2.42 -14.09
CA LYS A 177 9.20 -2.10 -15.49
C LYS A 177 8.78 -0.64 -15.70
N PHE A 178 8.31 0.04 -14.65
CA PHE A 178 8.03 1.47 -14.67
C PHE A 178 9.27 2.33 -14.41
N GLY A 179 10.42 1.71 -14.10
CA GLY A 179 11.68 2.41 -13.86
C GLY A 179 11.99 2.67 -12.39
N PHE A 180 11.21 2.10 -11.46
CA PHE A 180 11.58 2.09 -10.04
C PHE A 180 12.75 1.14 -9.81
N VAL A 181 13.70 1.56 -8.97
CA VAL A 181 14.92 0.80 -8.65
C VAL A 181 14.88 0.40 -7.16
N PRO A 182 15.03 -0.89 -6.83
CA PRO A 182 15.15 -1.31 -5.44
C PRO A 182 16.41 -0.71 -4.79
N TYR A 183 16.27 -0.17 -3.56
CA TYR A 183 17.40 0.44 -2.86
C TYR A 183 17.56 -0.01 -1.41
N LYS A 184 16.51 -0.62 -0.81
CA LYS A 184 16.54 -1.05 0.59
C LYS A 184 15.62 -2.25 0.79
N ARG A 185 15.98 -3.12 1.74
CA ARG A 185 15.09 -4.18 2.25
C ARG A 185 14.94 -4.06 3.76
N ALA A 186 13.81 -4.53 4.26
CA ALA A 186 13.52 -4.61 5.69
C ALA A 186 12.64 -5.84 5.98
N ILE A 187 12.53 -6.19 7.25
CA ILE A 187 11.51 -7.10 7.76
C ILE A 187 10.49 -6.26 8.51
N GLU A 188 9.23 -6.40 8.16
CA GLU A 188 8.10 -5.85 8.89
C GLU A 188 7.48 -6.98 9.72
N ILE A 189 7.30 -6.75 11.01
CA ILE A 189 6.55 -7.63 11.90
C ILE A 189 5.31 -6.89 12.36
N ALA A 190 4.14 -7.46 12.12
CA ALA A 190 2.85 -6.87 12.46
C ALA A 190 1.92 -7.90 13.10
N ASP A 191 0.90 -7.41 13.79
CA ASP A 191 -0.23 -8.28 14.17
C ASP A 191 -0.96 -8.75 12.91
N ASP A 192 -1.31 -10.03 12.88
CA ASP A 192 -2.10 -10.57 11.77
C ASP A 192 -3.49 -9.95 11.78
N PRO A 193 -3.86 -9.20 10.73
CA PRO A 193 -5.15 -8.49 10.67
C PRO A 193 -6.37 -9.43 10.64
N ARG A 194 -6.13 -10.72 10.37
CA ARG A 194 -7.16 -11.78 10.42
C ARG A 194 -7.41 -12.27 11.85
N VAL A 195 -6.42 -12.11 12.73
CA VAL A 195 -6.52 -12.42 14.17
C VAL A 195 -7.06 -11.21 14.93
N THR A 196 -6.64 -10.01 14.57
CA THR A 196 -7.12 -8.76 15.19
C THR A 196 -8.48 -8.30 14.66
N GLY A 197 -8.96 -8.89 13.55
CA GLY A 197 -10.34 -8.73 13.08
C GLY A 197 -10.59 -7.61 12.07
N GLU A 198 -9.55 -6.98 11.52
CA GLU A 198 -9.71 -5.95 10.49
C GLU A 198 -10.16 -6.54 9.14
N ILE A 199 -9.76 -7.79 8.86
CA ILE A 199 -10.12 -8.51 7.65
C ILE A 199 -10.58 -9.94 7.98
N PRO A 200 -11.33 -10.61 7.10
CA PRO A 200 -11.82 -11.96 7.34
C PRO A 200 -10.68 -12.97 7.55
N ARG A 201 -10.88 -13.94 8.44
CA ARG A 201 -9.91 -15.01 8.71
C ARG A 201 -9.58 -15.85 7.46
N SER A 202 -10.47 -15.87 6.48
CA SER A 202 -10.31 -16.56 5.19
C SER A 202 -9.47 -15.79 4.16
N ALA A 203 -9.12 -14.53 4.43
CA ALA A 203 -8.30 -13.73 3.53
C ALA A 203 -6.89 -14.31 3.37
N ALA A 204 -6.29 -14.13 2.21
CA ALA A 204 -4.94 -14.60 1.88
C ALA A 204 -4.69 -16.07 2.33
N PRO A 205 -5.45 -17.06 1.84
CA PRO A 205 -5.42 -18.43 2.34
C PRO A 205 -4.07 -19.14 2.10
N HIS A 206 -3.23 -18.56 1.28
CA HIS A 206 -1.87 -19.04 1.02
C HIS A 206 -0.86 -18.71 2.14
N ILE A 207 -1.25 -17.86 3.09
CA ILE A 207 -0.47 -17.51 4.29
C ILE A 207 -1.18 -18.16 5.50
N PRO A 208 -0.57 -19.12 6.20
CA PRO A 208 -1.17 -19.76 7.37
C PRO A 208 -1.46 -18.75 8.48
N VAL A 209 -2.58 -18.93 9.18
CA VAL A 209 -2.89 -18.22 10.43
C VAL A 209 -2.51 -19.12 11.59
N ILE A 210 -1.60 -18.66 12.44
CA ILE A 210 -1.08 -19.42 13.58
C ILE A 210 -1.44 -18.73 14.89
#